data_5b932b14a2d4e3102775a1aff446e3a2
#
_entry.id   5b932b14a2d4e3102775a1aff446e3a2
#
_cell.length_a   1.000
_cell.length_b   1.000
_cell.length_c   1.000
_cell.angle_alpha   90.00
_cell.angle_beta   90.00
_cell.angle_gamma   90.00
#
_symmetry.space_group_name_H-M   'P 1'
#
loop_
_entity.id
_entity.type
_entity.pdbx_description
1 polymer ?
#
loop_
_entity_poly.entity_id
_entity_poly.type
_entity_poly.pdbx_seq_one_letter_code
_entity_poly.pdbx_strand_id
1 'polypeptide(L)'
;MTHRTLLASAAFGAAALGLALSAAPAMAQDIGACLITKTDTNPFFVKMKEGATAKAQEVGINLKSYAGRIDGDSESQVAAIETCIADGAKGILITASDTKGIVPWVKKARDAGILVIALDTPLEPADAADATFATDNFLAGELIGKWAAATLGEAAKDAKVAFLNLTPSQPTVDVLRNQGFMQGFGIDVKDVSRIGDEDDPRIAGQDITNGNEEGGRTAMENLLQKEPGINVVHTINEPAAAGAYEALKSVGMEGNVLIVSVDGGCPGVKNVEAGVIGATSQQYPLMMASLGIEAIKKFADSGEKPKPTEGKDFFDTGVSLVTDEPVDGVESIDVKTGLDKCWG
;
A
#
# COMPACT_ATOMS: atom_id res chain seq x y z
N MET A 1 -96.48 -42.33 -35.15
CA MET A 1 -95.66 -41.38 -35.87
C MET A 1 -94.54 -41.02 -34.96
N THR A 2 -93.43 -41.55 -35.26
CA THR A 2 -92.25 -41.55 -34.41
C THR A 2 -91.29 -40.41 -34.81
N HIS A 3 -90.82 -39.56 -33.87
CA HIS A 3 -89.69 -38.72 -34.07
C HIS A 3 -88.57 -39.06 -33.06
N ARG A 4 -87.49 -39.54 -33.64
CA ARG A 4 -86.22 -39.78 -32.95
C ARG A 4 -85.40 -38.46 -32.90
N THR A 5 -85.04 -38.03 -31.72
CA THR A 5 -84.10 -36.94 -31.50
C THR A 5 -82.69 -37.48 -31.25
N LEU A 6 -81.75 -37.09 -32.09
CA LEU A 6 -80.30 -37.38 -31.94
C LEU A 6 -79.67 -36.39 -31.01
N LEU A 7 -79.03 -36.86 -29.97
CA LEU A 7 -78.15 -36.06 -29.09
C LEU A 7 -76.72 -36.06 -29.67
N ALA A 8 -76.19 -34.87 -29.98
CA ALA A 8 -74.81 -34.66 -30.35
C ALA A 8 -74.02 -34.32 -29.14
N SER A 9 -73.03 -35.14 -28.79
CA SER A 9 -72.07 -34.89 -27.72
C SER A 9 -70.93 -34.02 -28.27
N ALA A 10 -70.78 -32.83 -27.76
CA ALA A 10 -69.60 -31.93 -28.01
C ALA A 10 -68.50 -32.26 -27.00
N ALA A 11 -67.35 -32.74 -27.47
CA ALA A 11 -66.12 -32.93 -26.66
C ALA A 11 -65.36 -31.63 -26.64
N PHE A 12 -65.20 -31.04 -25.44
CA PHE A 12 -64.31 -29.93 -25.18
C PHE A 12 -62.89 -30.45 -25.01
N GLY A 13 -62.01 -30.19 -26.01
CA GLY A 13 -60.56 -30.38 -25.90
C GLY A 13 -59.94 -29.23 -25.20
N ALA A 14 -59.44 -29.42 -23.96
CA ALA A 14 -58.60 -28.44 -23.26
C ALA A 14 -57.17 -28.47 -23.82
N ALA A 15 -56.80 -27.48 -24.61
CA ALA A 15 -55.40 -27.24 -25.01
C ALA A 15 -54.65 -26.60 -23.86
N ALA A 16 -53.79 -27.36 -23.16
CA ALA A 16 -52.81 -26.84 -22.19
C ALA A 16 -51.68 -26.16 -22.96
N LEU A 17 -51.69 -24.80 -23.03
CA LEU A 17 -50.52 -24.00 -23.41
C LEU A 17 -49.47 -24.09 -22.31
N GLY A 18 -48.43 -24.92 -22.48
CA GLY A 18 -47.23 -24.91 -21.68
C GLY A 18 -46.43 -23.63 -21.94
N LEU A 19 -46.46 -22.67 -21.01
CA LEU A 19 -45.49 -21.57 -21.00
C LEU A 19 -44.11 -22.17 -20.65
N ALA A 20 -43.30 -22.43 -21.69
CA ALA A 20 -41.88 -22.62 -21.48
C ALA A 20 -41.27 -21.26 -21.07
N LEU A 21 -41.05 -21.06 -19.75
CA LEU A 21 -40.16 -19.99 -19.27
C LEU A 21 -38.74 -20.33 -19.79
N SER A 22 -38.36 -19.73 -20.92
CA SER A 22 -36.97 -19.68 -21.32
C SER A 22 -36.23 -18.83 -20.26
N ALA A 23 -35.50 -19.49 -19.35
CA ALA A 23 -34.50 -18.84 -18.51
C ALA A 23 -33.47 -18.22 -19.48
N ALA A 24 -33.58 -16.90 -19.70
CA ALA A 24 -32.51 -16.18 -20.35
C ALA A 24 -31.22 -16.41 -19.52
N PRO A 25 -30.09 -16.74 -20.17
CA PRO A 25 -28.83 -16.80 -19.43
C PRO A 25 -28.65 -15.46 -18.72
N ALA A 26 -28.52 -15.49 -17.39
CA ALA A 26 -28.13 -14.31 -16.64
C ALA A 26 -26.77 -13.90 -17.23
N MET A 27 -26.75 -12.80 -17.98
CA MET A 27 -25.50 -12.19 -18.41
C MET A 27 -24.74 -11.91 -17.13
N ALA A 28 -23.58 -12.54 -16.94
CA ALA A 28 -22.70 -12.23 -15.82
C ALA A 28 -22.47 -10.73 -15.87
N GLN A 29 -22.91 -10.00 -14.83
CA GLN A 29 -22.75 -8.56 -14.76
C GLN A 29 -21.25 -8.30 -14.79
N ASP A 30 -20.78 -7.51 -15.76
CA ASP A 30 -19.39 -7.15 -15.88
C ASP A 30 -18.98 -6.35 -14.64
N ILE A 31 -18.20 -6.97 -13.73
CA ILE A 31 -17.80 -6.35 -12.47
C ILE A 31 -16.62 -5.42 -12.75
N GLY A 32 -16.90 -4.13 -12.80
CA GLY A 32 -15.87 -3.09 -12.93
C GLY A 32 -15.17 -2.81 -11.60
N ALA A 33 -13.86 -2.64 -11.60
CA ALA A 33 -13.07 -2.16 -10.47
C ALA A 33 -12.01 -1.15 -10.91
N CYS A 34 -11.54 -0.35 -9.97
CA CYS A 34 -10.44 0.59 -10.18
C CYS A 34 -9.28 0.31 -9.23
N LEU A 35 -8.05 0.48 -9.74
CA LEU A 35 -6.85 0.63 -8.94
C LEU A 35 -6.33 2.06 -9.13
N ILE A 36 -6.08 2.78 -8.04
CA ILE A 36 -5.60 4.16 -8.03
C ILE A 36 -4.33 4.21 -7.18
N THR A 37 -3.17 4.35 -7.82
CA THR A 37 -1.86 4.40 -7.14
C THR A 37 -1.32 5.81 -7.03
N LYS A 38 -0.27 6.03 -6.22
CA LYS A 38 0.37 7.34 -6.09
C LYS A 38 1.13 7.72 -7.36
N THR A 39 1.85 6.77 -7.97
CA THR A 39 2.54 6.93 -9.27
C THR A 39 2.48 5.63 -10.07
N ASP A 40 2.84 5.69 -11.34
CA ASP A 40 3.05 4.53 -12.22
C ASP A 40 4.54 4.23 -12.50
N THR A 41 5.44 4.98 -11.88
CA THR A 41 6.90 4.86 -12.05
C THR A 41 7.61 4.20 -10.88
N ASN A 42 7.08 4.33 -9.65
CA ASN A 42 7.66 3.65 -8.49
C ASN A 42 7.45 2.13 -8.60
N PRO A 43 8.53 1.32 -8.51
CA PRO A 43 8.46 -0.15 -8.65
C PRO A 43 7.42 -0.82 -7.75
N PHE A 44 7.20 -0.31 -6.54
CA PHE A 44 6.19 -0.80 -5.60
C PHE A 44 4.78 -0.75 -6.20
N PHE A 45 4.38 0.38 -6.78
CA PHE A 45 3.06 0.54 -7.40
C PHE A 45 2.94 -0.17 -8.74
N VAL A 46 4.05 -0.31 -9.49
CA VAL A 46 4.09 -1.15 -10.70
C VAL A 46 3.75 -2.60 -10.35
N LYS A 47 4.36 -3.15 -9.29
CA LYS A 47 4.07 -4.52 -8.82
C LYS A 47 2.68 -4.66 -8.21
N MET A 48 2.20 -3.67 -7.49
CA MET A 48 0.82 -3.61 -7.01
C MET A 48 -0.18 -3.72 -8.18
N LYS A 49 0.05 -2.98 -9.26
CA LYS A 49 -0.76 -3.05 -10.49
C LYS A 49 -0.67 -4.41 -11.18
N GLU A 50 0.51 -5.03 -11.23
CA GLU A 50 0.69 -6.38 -11.77
C GLU A 50 -0.15 -7.40 -10.97
N GLY A 51 -0.08 -7.38 -9.64
CA GLY A 51 -0.85 -8.26 -8.76
C GLY A 51 -2.37 -8.06 -8.93
N ALA A 52 -2.83 -6.79 -8.94
CA ALA A 52 -4.24 -6.49 -9.19
C ALA A 52 -4.71 -6.98 -10.56
N THR A 53 -3.91 -6.76 -11.61
CA THR A 53 -4.26 -7.13 -12.99
C THR A 53 -4.36 -8.65 -13.14
N ALA A 54 -3.37 -9.39 -12.63
CA ALA A 54 -3.37 -10.86 -12.68
C ALA A 54 -4.59 -11.44 -11.96
N LYS A 55 -4.89 -10.96 -10.74
CA LYS A 55 -6.04 -11.44 -9.98
C LYS A 55 -7.36 -11.03 -10.63
N ALA A 56 -7.48 -9.82 -11.18
CA ALA A 56 -8.67 -9.36 -11.87
C ALA A 56 -9.00 -10.26 -13.09
N GLN A 57 -7.99 -10.65 -13.86
CA GLN A 57 -8.14 -11.61 -14.96
C GLN A 57 -8.61 -12.98 -14.47
N GLU A 58 -8.01 -13.48 -13.37
CA GLU A 58 -8.35 -14.78 -12.79
C GLU A 58 -9.82 -14.84 -12.35
N VAL A 59 -10.34 -13.77 -11.70
CA VAL A 59 -11.69 -13.76 -11.11
C VAL A 59 -12.74 -13.08 -11.99
N GLY A 60 -12.39 -12.65 -13.20
CA GLY A 60 -13.32 -12.05 -14.17
C GLY A 60 -13.76 -10.63 -13.80
N ILE A 61 -12.87 -9.80 -13.27
CA ILE A 61 -13.09 -8.38 -13.00
C ILE A 61 -12.50 -7.53 -14.13
N ASN A 62 -13.27 -6.55 -14.61
CA ASN A 62 -12.79 -5.53 -15.53
C ASN A 62 -12.09 -4.41 -14.74
N LEU A 63 -10.76 -4.49 -14.65
CA LEU A 63 -9.94 -3.57 -13.89
C LEU A 63 -9.48 -2.38 -14.74
N LYS A 64 -9.75 -1.15 -14.27
CA LYS A 64 -9.14 0.08 -14.76
C LYS A 64 -8.08 0.57 -13.78
N SER A 65 -6.91 0.98 -14.29
CA SER A 65 -5.82 1.47 -13.43
C SER A 65 -5.53 2.93 -13.72
N TYR A 66 -5.36 3.71 -12.66
CA TYR A 66 -5.03 5.14 -12.65
C TYR A 66 -3.85 5.38 -11.71
N ALA A 67 -3.13 6.46 -11.93
CA ALA A 67 -2.03 6.87 -11.07
C ALA A 67 -1.93 8.40 -11.01
N GLY A 68 -1.37 8.92 -9.93
CA GLY A 68 -0.86 10.28 -9.88
C GLY A 68 0.39 10.44 -10.78
N ARG A 69 0.70 11.66 -11.17
CA ARG A 69 1.90 11.99 -11.96
C ARG A 69 3.17 11.91 -11.13
N ILE A 70 3.05 12.28 -9.86
CA ILE A 70 4.11 12.24 -8.83
C ILE A 70 3.48 11.81 -7.50
N ASP A 71 4.28 11.38 -6.54
CA ASP A 71 3.78 11.22 -5.18
C ASP A 71 3.33 12.57 -4.62
N GLY A 72 2.16 12.61 -3.99
CA GLY A 72 1.50 13.86 -3.57
C GLY A 72 0.49 14.44 -4.58
N ASP A 73 0.35 13.88 -5.80
CA ASP A 73 -0.66 14.32 -6.79
C ASP A 73 -2.07 13.83 -6.43
N SER A 74 -2.69 14.47 -5.44
CA SER A 74 -4.05 14.15 -5.00
C SER A 74 -5.11 14.52 -6.05
N GLU A 75 -4.87 15.53 -6.89
CA GLU A 75 -5.83 15.98 -7.89
C GLU A 75 -6.13 14.89 -8.93
N SER A 76 -5.08 14.25 -9.45
CA SER A 76 -5.25 13.11 -10.37
C SER A 76 -5.98 11.94 -9.72
N GLN A 77 -5.76 11.67 -8.42
CA GLN A 77 -6.48 10.63 -7.69
C GLN A 77 -7.97 10.96 -7.50
N VAL A 78 -8.30 12.21 -7.21
CA VAL A 78 -9.68 12.68 -7.15
C VAL A 78 -10.40 12.47 -8.49
N ALA A 79 -9.80 12.90 -9.60
CA ALA A 79 -10.36 12.71 -10.93
C ALA A 79 -10.57 11.22 -11.26
N ALA A 80 -9.66 10.35 -10.82
CA ALA A 80 -9.79 8.90 -10.98
C ALA A 80 -10.98 8.34 -10.20
N ILE A 81 -11.17 8.76 -8.92
CA ILE A 81 -12.33 8.34 -8.11
C ILE A 81 -13.64 8.76 -8.81
N GLU A 82 -13.74 10.00 -9.29
CA GLU A 82 -14.93 10.47 -9.99
C GLU A 82 -15.23 9.68 -11.27
N THR A 83 -14.18 9.33 -12.02
CA THR A 83 -14.29 8.46 -13.19
C THR A 83 -14.81 7.06 -12.80
N CYS A 84 -14.30 6.47 -11.74
CA CYS A 84 -14.73 5.15 -11.24
C CYS A 84 -16.19 5.17 -10.78
N ILE A 85 -16.64 6.26 -10.13
CA ILE A 85 -18.05 6.46 -9.77
C ILE A 85 -18.91 6.54 -11.02
N ALA A 86 -18.52 7.34 -12.01
CA ALA A 86 -19.27 7.51 -13.26
C ALA A 86 -19.36 6.21 -14.08
N ASP A 87 -18.33 5.38 -14.05
CA ASP A 87 -18.27 4.08 -14.69
C ASP A 87 -19.10 3.00 -13.96
N GLY A 88 -19.60 3.28 -12.76
CA GLY A 88 -20.37 2.32 -11.96
C GLY A 88 -19.53 1.16 -11.41
N ALA A 89 -18.27 1.42 -11.10
CA ALA A 89 -17.37 0.43 -10.49
C ALA A 89 -17.99 -0.19 -9.22
N LYS A 90 -17.70 -1.46 -8.96
CA LYS A 90 -18.11 -2.16 -7.72
C LYS A 90 -17.11 -2.00 -6.60
N GLY A 91 -15.85 -1.67 -6.94
CA GLY A 91 -14.81 -1.44 -5.96
C GLY A 91 -13.70 -0.52 -6.46
N ILE A 92 -13.08 0.16 -5.52
CA ILE A 92 -11.90 1.01 -5.72
C ILE A 92 -10.82 0.54 -4.74
N LEU A 93 -9.64 0.22 -5.27
CA LEU A 93 -8.41 0.07 -4.52
C LEU A 93 -7.62 1.36 -4.65
N ILE A 94 -7.22 1.97 -3.53
CA ILE A 94 -6.51 3.25 -3.55
C ILE A 94 -5.32 3.27 -2.60
N THR A 95 -4.18 3.75 -3.10
CA THR A 95 -3.02 4.15 -2.29
C THR A 95 -2.99 5.67 -2.24
N ALA A 96 -3.51 6.27 -1.19
CA ALA A 96 -3.73 7.71 -1.14
C ALA A 96 -2.43 8.52 -1.01
N SER A 97 -2.27 9.57 -1.82
CA SER A 97 -1.17 10.56 -1.73
C SER A 97 -1.39 11.56 -0.58
N ASP A 98 -2.65 11.89 -0.28
CA ASP A 98 -3.08 12.68 0.88
C ASP A 98 -4.20 11.94 1.60
N THR A 99 -3.87 11.38 2.76
CA THR A 99 -4.77 10.50 3.51
C THR A 99 -5.95 11.20 4.18
N LYS A 100 -5.86 12.53 4.37
CA LYS A 100 -6.95 13.38 4.89
C LYS A 100 -7.75 14.03 3.76
N GLY A 101 -7.05 14.62 2.79
CA GLY A 101 -7.67 15.36 1.70
C GLY A 101 -8.53 14.50 0.76
N ILE A 102 -8.22 13.21 0.63
CA ILE A 102 -8.98 12.29 -0.23
C ILE A 102 -10.32 11.84 0.38
N VAL A 103 -10.50 11.95 1.71
CA VAL A 103 -11.65 11.40 2.45
C VAL A 103 -13.02 11.83 1.91
N PRO A 104 -13.27 13.10 1.55
CA PRO A 104 -14.56 13.50 0.99
C PRO A 104 -14.92 12.74 -0.31
N TRP A 105 -13.93 12.42 -1.13
CA TRP A 105 -14.11 11.71 -2.40
C TRP A 105 -14.30 10.21 -2.20
N VAL A 106 -13.58 9.64 -1.24
CA VAL A 106 -13.82 8.26 -0.76
C VAL A 106 -15.24 8.12 -0.22
N LYS A 107 -15.70 9.07 0.59
CA LYS A 107 -17.08 9.08 1.07
C LYS A 107 -18.08 9.13 -0.09
N LYS A 108 -17.84 9.97 -1.11
CA LYS A 108 -18.70 10.05 -2.30
C LYS A 108 -18.78 8.70 -3.04
N ALA A 109 -17.68 7.98 -3.17
CA ALA A 109 -17.66 6.65 -3.75
C ALA A 109 -18.44 5.63 -2.91
N ARG A 110 -18.25 5.62 -1.59
CA ARG A 110 -18.97 4.76 -0.64
C ARG A 110 -20.48 5.05 -0.64
N ASP A 111 -20.88 6.32 -0.68
CA ASP A 111 -22.29 6.73 -0.77
C ASP A 111 -22.94 6.26 -2.10
N ALA A 112 -22.14 6.08 -3.16
CA ALA A 112 -22.57 5.48 -4.42
C ALA A 112 -22.65 3.93 -4.39
N GLY A 113 -22.37 3.30 -3.25
CA GLY A 113 -22.40 1.84 -3.06
C GLY A 113 -21.16 1.11 -3.55
N ILE A 114 -20.04 1.82 -3.75
CA ILE A 114 -18.75 1.28 -4.17
C ILE A 114 -17.95 0.86 -2.94
N LEU A 115 -17.41 -0.35 -2.92
CA LEU A 115 -16.47 -0.79 -1.88
C LEU A 115 -15.13 -0.06 -2.07
N VAL A 116 -14.67 0.70 -1.08
CA VAL A 116 -13.39 1.38 -1.12
C VAL A 116 -12.42 0.74 -0.16
N ILE A 117 -11.30 0.24 -0.69
CA ILE A 117 -10.21 -0.39 0.07
C ILE A 117 -8.95 0.47 -0.06
N ALA A 118 -8.41 0.93 1.06
CA ALA A 118 -7.09 1.53 1.10
C ALA A 118 -6.02 0.43 1.00
N LEU A 119 -5.02 0.63 0.15
CA LEU A 119 -3.86 -0.26 0.05
C LEU A 119 -2.62 0.46 0.60
N ASP A 120 -1.77 -0.27 1.36
CA ASP A 120 -0.49 0.21 1.90
C ASP A 120 -0.62 1.40 2.87
N THR A 121 -1.36 2.42 2.47
CA THR A 121 -1.45 3.72 3.15
C THR A 121 -2.85 3.89 3.77
N PRO A 122 -3.05 3.66 5.07
CA PRO A 122 -4.33 3.88 5.75
C PRO A 122 -4.83 5.31 5.57
N LEU A 123 -6.14 5.50 5.45
CA LEU A 123 -6.73 6.84 5.44
C LEU A 123 -6.77 7.44 6.85
N GLU A 124 -7.01 8.73 6.95
CA GLU A 124 -7.20 9.41 8.24
C GLU A 124 -8.51 10.22 8.23
N PRO A 125 -9.51 9.75 9.01
CA PRO A 125 -9.46 8.61 9.93
C PRO A 125 -9.45 7.25 9.22
N ALA A 126 -8.99 6.17 9.89
CA ALA A 126 -8.82 4.84 9.29
C ALA A 126 -10.13 4.24 8.76
N ASP A 127 -11.26 4.54 9.40
CA ASP A 127 -12.61 4.09 9.01
C ASP A 127 -13.22 4.86 7.82
N ALA A 128 -12.49 5.83 7.26
CA ALA A 128 -12.91 6.53 6.04
C ALA A 128 -12.98 5.57 4.84
N ALA A 129 -12.13 4.55 4.74
CA ALA A 129 -12.27 3.43 3.82
C ALA A 129 -13.16 2.31 4.43
N ASP A 130 -13.65 1.39 3.59
CA ASP A 130 -14.38 0.20 4.06
C ASP A 130 -13.44 -0.86 4.65
N ALA A 131 -12.19 -0.88 4.19
CA ALA A 131 -11.10 -1.70 4.71
C ALA A 131 -9.75 -1.11 4.30
N THR A 132 -8.70 -1.53 5.01
CA THR A 132 -7.31 -1.26 4.64
C THR A 132 -6.55 -2.58 4.55
N PHE A 133 -5.80 -2.81 3.46
CA PHE A 133 -4.87 -3.93 3.29
C PHE A 133 -3.46 -3.37 3.21
N ALA A 134 -2.67 -3.61 4.23
CA ALA A 134 -1.37 -2.98 4.37
C ALA A 134 -0.39 -3.85 5.17
N THR A 135 0.88 -3.57 5.03
CA THR A 135 1.89 -3.90 6.01
C THR A 135 1.62 -3.13 7.32
N ASP A 136 1.98 -3.69 8.45
CA ASP A 136 2.11 -2.91 9.68
C ASP A 136 3.28 -1.93 9.52
N ASN A 137 2.96 -0.72 9.05
CA ASN A 137 3.96 0.29 8.71
C ASN A 137 4.70 0.83 9.94
N PHE A 138 4.03 0.84 11.11
CA PHE A 138 4.71 1.19 12.36
C PHE A 138 5.74 0.14 12.73
N LEU A 139 5.35 -1.15 12.70
CA LEU A 139 6.26 -2.25 12.95
C LEU A 139 7.41 -2.29 11.93
N ALA A 140 7.14 -1.97 10.64
CA ALA A 140 8.18 -1.89 9.62
C ALA A 140 9.27 -0.86 9.98
N GLY A 141 8.86 0.32 10.45
CA GLY A 141 9.77 1.34 10.98
C GLY A 141 10.47 0.89 12.26
N GLU A 142 9.73 0.32 13.20
CA GLU A 142 10.26 -0.14 14.49
C GLU A 142 11.36 -1.20 14.33
N LEU A 143 11.18 -2.15 13.41
CA LEU A 143 12.16 -3.20 13.14
C LEU A 143 13.50 -2.64 12.65
N ILE A 144 13.48 -1.75 11.65
CA ILE A 144 14.70 -1.12 11.15
C ILE A 144 15.34 -0.15 12.16
N GLY A 145 14.52 0.50 13.01
CA GLY A 145 15.00 1.34 14.11
C GLY A 145 15.71 0.55 15.19
N LYS A 146 15.11 -0.55 15.67
CA LYS A 146 15.71 -1.47 16.64
C LYS A 146 17.01 -2.08 16.12
N TRP A 147 17.00 -2.52 14.86
CA TRP A 147 18.17 -3.08 14.22
C TRP A 147 19.31 -2.06 14.13
N ALA A 148 19.02 -0.83 13.68
CA ALA A 148 20.01 0.23 13.58
C ALA A 148 20.61 0.63 14.93
N ALA A 149 19.77 0.76 15.97
CA ALA A 149 20.22 1.04 17.32
C ALA A 149 21.13 -0.09 17.88
N ALA A 150 20.75 -1.34 17.67
CA ALA A 150 21.52 -2.49 18.13
C ALA A 150 22.85 -2.63 17.37
N THR A 151 22.86 -2.40 16.06
CA THR A 151 24.06 -2.41 15.21
C THR A 151 25.07 -1.35 15.64
N LEU A 152 24.60 -0.16 16.00
CA LEU A 152 25.46 0.92 16.50
C LEU A 152 25.92 0.73 17.97
N GLY A 153 25.14 -0.04 18.75
CA GLY A 153 25.42 -0.24 20.17
C GLY A 153 25.52 1.07 20.95
N GLU A 154 26.61 1.29 21.69
CA GLU A 154 26.81 2.53 22.47
C GLU A 154 26.84 3.80 21.60
N ALA A 155 27.28 3.68 20.34
CA ALA A 155 27.33 4.84 19.41
C ALA A 155 25.93 5.35 19.04
N ALA A 156 24.87 4.59 19.24
CA ALA A 156 23.50 5.05 19.01
C ALA A 156 23.09 6.23 19.90
N LYS A 157 23.76 6.42 21.04
CA LYS A 157 23.50 7.55 21.96
C LYS A 157 23.91 8.91 21.38
N ASP A 158 24.93 8.90 20.53
CA ASP A 158 25.49 10.10 19.89
C ASP A 158 25.22 10.13 18.38
N ALA A 159 24.32 9.30 17.91
CA ALA A 159 23.96 9.21 16.49
C ALA A 159 23.42 10.55 15.97
N LYS A 160 23.64 10.79 14.68
CA LYS A 160 23.07 11.92 13.91
C LYS A 160 22.19 11.33 12.81
N VAL A 161 20.89 11.28 13.08
CA VAL A 161 19.89 10.63 12.24
C VAL A 161 19.26 11.61 11.28
N ALA A 162 19.40 11.35 9.99
CA ALA A 162 18.67 12.04 8.93
C ALA A 162 17.37 11.29 8.60
N PHE A 163 16.26 12.00 8.47
CA PHE A 163 14.96 11.44 8.08
C PHE A 163 14.59 11.92 6.68
N LEU A 164 14.50 10.99 5.76
CA LEU A 164 14.11 11.23 4.37
C LEU A 164 12.65 10.86 4.19
N ASN A 165 11.75 11.83 4.39
CA ASN A 165 10.32 11.70 4.47
C ASN A 165 9.65 11.72 3.07
N LEU A 166 8.37 11.36 2.98
CA LEU A 166 7.67 11.19 1.72
C LEU A 166 7.27 12.53 1.09
N THR A 167 6.28 13.20 1.68
CA THR A 167 5.70 14.42 1.13
C THR A 167 5.30 15.39 2.25
N PRO A 168 5.11 16.69 1.94
CA PRO A 168 4.70 17.68 2.96
C PRO A 168 3.32 17.41 3.56
N SER A 169 2.45 16.62 2.90
CA SER A 169 1.13 16.25 3.43
C SER A 169 1.20 15.24 4.57
N GLN A 170 2.38 14.64 4.83
CA GLN A 170 2.61 13.62 5.86
C GLN A 170 1.52 12.51 5.82
N PRO A 171 1.41 11.76 4.71
CA PRO A 171 0.45 10.66 4.65
C PRO A 171 0.74 9.63 5.74
N THR A 172 -0.27 8.91 6.19
CA THR A 172 -0.17 8.01 7.35
C THR A 172 0.97 7.00 7.27
N VAL A 173 1.31 6.51 6.05
CA VAL A 173 2.45 5.61 5.84
C VAL A 173 3.78 6.26 6.22
N ASP A 174 3.95 7.55 5.93
CA ASP A 174 5.14 8.32 6.26
C ASP A 174 5.26 8.50 7.78
N VAL A 175 4.17 8.94 8.41
CA VAL A 175 4.10 9.10 9.86
C VAL A 175 4.39 7.77 10.57
N LEU A 176 3.72 6.69 10.19
CA LEU A 176 3.86 5.40 10.85
C LEU A 176 5.29 4.83 10.76
N ARG A 177 5.92 4.88 9.56
CA ARG A 177 7.31 4.40 9.39
C ARG A 177 8.30 5.24 10.16
N ASN A 178 8.13 6.56 10.16
CA ASN A 178 8.98 7.51 10.86
C ASN A 178 8.89 7.33 12.38
N GLN A 179 7.66 7.31 12.92
CA GLN A 179 7.41 7.13 14.35
C GLN A 179 7.85 5.73 14.84
N GLY A 180 7.60 4.70 14.02
CA GLY A 180 8.09 3.35 14.30
C GLY A 180 9.61 3.31 14.39
N PHE A 181 10.33 3.90 13.41
CA PHE A 181 11.79 3.98 13.46
C PHE A 181 12.28 4.70 14.72
N MET A 182 11.72 5.87 15.04
CA MET A 182 12.11 6.62 16.23
C MET A 182 11.91 5.80 17.50
N GLN A 183 10.75 5.17 17.67
CA GLN A 183 10.49 4.31 18.82
C GLN A 183 11.49 3.15 18.89
N GLY A 184 11.76 2.47 17.77
CA GLY A 184 12.72 1.36 17.70
C GLY A 184 14.15 1.80 18.00
N PHE A 185 14.54 2.99 17.54
CA PHE A 185 15.85 3.59 17.78
C PHE A 185 16.01 4.18 19.20
N GLY A 186 14.90 4.27 19.96
CA GLY A 186 14.89 4.84 21.31
C GLY A 186 14.86 6.37 21.34
N ILE A 187 14.24 6.99 20.31
CA ILE A 187 13.90 8.41 20.25
C ILE A 187 12.45 8.59 20.74
N ASP A 188 12.20 9.59 21.58
CA ASP A 188 10.85 9.91 22.06
C ASP A 188 10.01 10.51 20.93
N VAL A 189 8.93 9.84 20.57
CA VAL A 189 8.07 10.17 19.42
C VAL A 189 7.08 11.30 19.70
N LYS A 190 6.96 11.81 20.93
CA LYS A 190 6.01 12.87 21.31
C LYS A 190 4.57 12.56 20.86
N ASP A 191 4.09 13.22 19.81
CA ASP A 191 2.77 12.95 19.21
C ASP A 191 2.91 11.93 18.07
N VAL A 192 2.48 10.69 18.31
CA VAL A 192 2.56 9.58 17.36
C VAL A 192 1.78 9.79 16.04
N SER A 193 0.94 10.82 15.97
CA SER A 193 0.10 11.12 14.79
C SER A 193 0.75 12.09 13.79
N ARG A 194 1.96 12.58 14.05
CA ARG A 194 2.64 13.55 13.19
C ARG A 194 4.16 13.46 13.28
N ILE A 195 4.83 14.04 12.31
CA ILE A 195 6.28 14.17 12.22
C ILE A 195 6.66 15.64 12.49
N GLY A 196 7.78 15.88 13.20
CA GLY A 196 8.42 17.18 13.31
C GLY A 196 8.11 17.94 14.60
N ASP A 197 7.60 17.29 15.63
CA ASP A 197 7.47 17.85 16.98
C ASP A 197 8.49 17.26 17.99
N GLU A 198 9.33 16.36 17.52
CA GLU A 198 10.40 15.72 18.30
C GLU A 198 11.54 16.72 18.55
N ASP A 199 12.16 16.64 19.73
CA ASP A 199 13.25 17.52 20.17
C ASP A 199 14.52 16.75 20.59
N ASP A 200 14.66 15.47 20.18
CA ASP A 200 15.83 14.65 20.47
C ASP A 200 17.06 15.17 19.71
N PRO A 201 18.20 15.41 20.40
CA PRO A 201 19.42 15.97 19.79
C PRO A 201 20.08 15.06 18.75
N ARG A 202 19.64 13.79 18.66
CA ARG A 202 20.10 12.85 17.63
C ARG A 202 19.43 13.09 16.27
N ILE A 203 18.32 13.81 16.22
CA ILE A 203 17.66 14.16 14.96
C ILE A 203 18.49 15.25 14.26
N ALA A 204 19.26 14.86 13.26
CA ALA A 204 20.10 15.76 12.47
C ALA A 204 19.28 16.67 11.53
N GLY A 205 18.13 16.17 11.10
CA GLY A 205 17.18 16.91 10.27
C GLY A 205 16.25 16.00 9.49
N GLN A 206 15.29 16.65 8.81
CA GLN A 206 14.27 15.99 8.00
C GLN A 206 14.18 16.73 6.67
N ASP A 207 13.95 15.99 5.56
CA ASP A 207 13.69 16.58 4.25
C ASP A 207 12.78 15.65 3.41
N ILE A 208 12.21 16.19 2.34
CA ILE A 208 11.18 15.54 1.52
C ILE A 208 11.80 14.92 0.28
N THR A 209 11.42 13.66 -0.01
CA THR A 209 11.96 12.89 -1.13
C THR A 209 10.97 12.69 -2.29
N ASN A 210 9.68 12.91 -2.07
CA ASN A 210 8.61 12.50 -2.97
C ASN A 210 8.69 11.00 -3.35
N GLY A 211 9.28 10.19 -2.47
CA GLY A 211 9.39 8.75 -2.60
C GLY A 211 10.21 8.24 -3.79
N ASN A 212 11.11 9.04 -4.34
CA ASN A 212 11.90 8.72 -5.52
C ASN A 212 13.40 9.00 -5.32
N GLU A 213 14.21 8.47 -6.23
CA GLU A 213 15.68 8.54 -6.15
C GLU A 213 16.22 9.97 -6.26
N GLU A 214 15.70 10.79 -7.17
CA GLU A 214 16.13 12.18 -7.33
C GLU A 214 15.84 13.00 -6.08
N GLY A 215 14.63 12.84 -5.51
CA GLY A 215 14.25 13.48 -4.25
C GLY A 215 15.09 12.99 -3.08
N GLY A 216 15.36 11.70 -2.98
CA GLY A 216 16.24 11.12 -1.97
C GLY A 216 17.65 11.69 -2.02
N ARG A 217 18.21 11.82 -3.22
CA ARG A 217 19.51 12.44 -3.44
C ARG A 217 19.52 13.91 -3.00
N THR A 218 18.56 14.70 -3.48
CA THR A 218 18.44 16.12 -3.16
C THR A 218 18.27 16.35 -1.65
N ALA A 219 17.38 15.57 -1.01
CA ALA A 219 17.14 15.64 0.43
C ALA A 219 18.42 15.33 1.22
N MET A 220 19.16 14.29 0.84
CA MET A 220 20.41 13.94 1.52
C MET A 220 21.51 14.99 1.31
N GLU A 221 21.68 15.53 0.09
CA GLU A 221 22.60 16.64 -0.18
C GLU A 221 22.29 17.86 0.68
N ASN A 222 21.00 18.23 0.82
CA ASN A 222 20.57 19.33 1.68
C ASN A 222 20.89 19.10 3.17
N LEU A 223 20.67 17.89 3.65
CA LEU A 223 20.89 17.52 5.05
C LEU A 223 22.39 17.47 5.37
N LEU A 224 23.24 16.95 4.49
CA LEU A 224 24.69 16.93 4.65
C LEU A 224 25.30 18.34 4.70
N GLN A 225 24.73 19.31 3.99
CA GLN A 225 25.17 20.71 4.07
C GLN A 225 24.86 21.32 5.43
N LYS A 226 23.78 20.90 6.10
CA LYS A 226 23.37 21.42 7.43
C LYS A 226 24.08 20.69 8.56
N GLU A 227 24.24 19.38 8.46
CA GLU A 227 24.86 18.52 9.47
C GLU A 227 25.79 17.48 8.79
N PRO A 228 27.08 17.83 8.58
CA PRO A 228 28.04 16.90 7.96
C PRO A 228 28.34 15.66 8.80
N GLY A 229 27.93 15.65 10.08
CA GLY A 229 28.14 14.55 11.01
C GLY A 229 27.06 13.45 10.93
N ILE A 230 26.13 13.49 9.99
CA ILE A 230 25.12 12.44 9.80
C ILE A 230 25.78 11.09 9.65
N ASN A 231 25.36 10.10 10.45
CA ASN A 231 25.88 8.74 10.43
C ASN A 231 24.78 7.67 10.38
N VAL A 232 23.49 8.07 10.44
CA VAL A 232 22.34 7.21 10.22
C VAL A 232 21.35 7.91 9.29
N VAL A 233 20.77 7.17 8.34
CA VAL A 233 19.74 7.65 7.43
C VAL A 233 18.56 6.70 7.47
N HIS A 234 17.41 7.20 7.93
CA HIS A 234 16.11 6.56 7.75
C HIS A 234 15.49 7.08 6.47
N THR A 235 15.08 6.17 5.59
CA THR A 235 14.39 6.54 4.35
C THR A 235 12.99 5.95 4.30
N ILE A 236 12.05 6.71 3.77
CA ILE A 236 10.66 6.29 3.63
C ILE A 236 10.52 5.01 2.77
N ASN A 237 11.39 4.85 1.77
CA ASN A 237 11.38 3.72 0.84
C ASN A 237 12.75 3.51 0.17
N GLU A 238 12.93 2.40 -0.52
CA GLU A 238 14.18 2.04 -1.19
C GLU A 238 14.60 2.96 -2.35
N PRO A 239 13.70 3.53 -3.18
CA PRO A 239 14.11 4.54 -4.15
C PRO A 239 14.78 5.76 -3.50
N ALA A 240 14.23 6.27 -2.38
CA ALA A 240 14.85 7.35 -1.64
C ALA A 240 16.21 6.95 -1.04
N ALA A 241 16.35 5.68 -0.58
CA ALA A 241 17.63 5.15 -0.09
C ALA A 241 18.70 5.10 -1.18
N ALA A 242 18.34 4.70 -2.40
CA ALA A 242 19.25 4.69 -3.54
C ALA A 242 19.78 6.12 -3.83
N GLY A 243 18.89 7.11 -3.83
CA GLY A 243 19.27 8.51 -4.00
C GLY A 243 20.17 9.02 -2.88
N ALA A 244 19.84 8.70 -1.63
CA ALA A 244 20.66 9.07 -0.47
C ALA A 244 22.08 8.47 -0.57
N TYR A 245 22.22 7.22 -1.00
CA TYR A 245 23.50 6.58 -1.21
C TYR A 245 24.34 7.29 -2.29
N GLU A 246 23.75 7.68 -3.42
CA GLU A 246 24.45 8.45 -4.46
C GLU A 246 24.91 9.83 -3.94
N ALA A 247 24.13 10.50 -3.09
CA ALA A 247 24.56 11.73 -2.45
C ALA A 247 25.78 11.50 -1.53
N LEU A 248 25.74 10.48 -0.68
CA LEU A 248 26.86 10.12 0.21
C LEU A 248 28.11 9.76 -0.58
N LYS A 249 27.96 8.98 -1.66
CA LYS A 249 29.06 8.61 -2.55
C LYS A 249 29.72 9.81 -3.22
N SER A 250 28.93 10.83 -3.57
CA SER A 250 29.47 12.05 -4.21
C SER A 250 30.44 12.84 -3.31
N VAL A 251 30.36 12.62 -1.99
CA VAL A 251 31.21 13.25 -0.98
C VAL A 251 32.15 12.27 -0.26
N GLY A 252 32.23 11.01 -0.71
CA GLY A 252 33.10 9.97 -0.15
C GLY A 252 32.70 9.48 1.24
N MET A 253 31.42 9.53 1.57
CA MET A 253 30.85 9.08 2.86
C MET A 253 30.12 7.72 2.76
N GLU A 254 30.05 7.11 1.57
CA GLU A 254 29.51 5.76 1.40
C GLU A 254 30.28 4.75 2.28
N GLY A 255 29.56 3.86 2.92
CA GLY A 255 30.16 2.89 3.88
C GLY A 255 30.45 3.45 5.27
N ASN A 256 30.34 4.78 5.49
CA ASN A 256 30.49 5.40 6.82
C ASN A 256 29.13 5.82 7.43
N VAL A 257 28.07 5.76 6.65
CA VAL A 257 26.70 6.14 7.06
C VAL A 257 25.79 4.92 6.92
N LEU A 258 25.10 4.59 7.99
CA LEU A 258 24.15 3.48 8.04
C LEU A 258 22.83 3.91 7.41
N ILE A 259 22.44 3.30 6.29
CA ILE A 259 21.15 3.52 5.64
C ILE A 259 20.22 2.37 6.00
N VAL A 260 18.99 2.69 6.44
CA VAL A 260 17.90 1.73 6.62
C VAL A 260 16.65 2.17 5.87
N SER A 261 15.87 1.21 5.39
CA SER A 261 14.76 1.50 4.49
C SER A 261 13.59 0.53 4.65
N VAL A 262 12.55 0.76 3.86
CA VAL A 262 11.36 -0.10 3.75
C VAL A 262 11.12 -0.36 2.26
N ASP A 263 10.67 -1.52 1.91
CA ASP A 263 10.03 -2.07 0.72
C ASP A 263 10.38 -3.55 0.52
N GLY A 264 11.67 -3.92 0.54
CA GLY A 264 12.13 -5.29 0.27
C GLY A 264 11.88 -5.73 -1.17
N GLY A 265 11.95 -4.79 -2.12
CA GLY A 265 12.01 -5.10 -3.54
C GLY A 265 13.33 -5.83 -3.88
N CYS A 266 13.36 -6.60 -4.99
CA CYS A 266 14.59 -7.34 -5.33
C CYS A 266 15.82 -6.44 -5.53
N PRO A 267 15.70 -5.21 -6.08
CA PRO A 267 16.82 -4.27 -6.09
C PRO A 267 17.26 -3.84 -4.69
N GLY A 268 16.31 -3.56 -3.77
CA GLY A 268 16.62 -3.15 -2.40
C GLY A 268 17.26 -4.27 -1.59
N VAL A 269 16.76 -5.51 -1.70
CA VAL A 269 17.37 -6.69 -1.05
C VAL A 269 18.80 -6.92 -1.57
N LYS A 270 19.05 -6.72 -2.86
CA LYS A 270 20.41 -6.75 -3.43
C LYS A 270 21.30 -5.61 -2.91
N ASN A 271 20.70 -4.45 -2.61
CA ASN A 271 21.43 -3.36 -1.97
C ASN A 271 21.80 -3.68 -0.52
N VAL A 272 21.02 -4.51 0.19
CA VAL A 272 21.44 -5.08 1.49
C VAL A 272 22.62 -6.01 1.30
N GLU A 273 22.58 -6.94 0.32
CA GLU A 273 23.70 -7.84 -0.02
C GLU A 273 25.00 -7.07 -0.36
N ALA A 274 24.84 -5.93 -1.02
CA ALA A 274 25.97 -5.08 -1.42
C ALA A 274 26.46 -4.13 -0.31
N GLY A 275 25.83 -4.09 0.86
CA GLY A 275 26.16 -3.18 1.96
C GLY A 275 25.80 -1.70 1.70
N VAL A 276 24.96 -1.43 0.69
CA VAL A 276 24.42 -0.09 0.39
C VAL A 276 23.33 0.30 1.40
N ILE A 277 22.49 -0.65 1.75
CA ILE A 277 21.47 -0.54 2.80
C ILE A 277 21.81 -1.59 3.86
N GLY A 278 21.81 -1.24 5.14
CA GLY A 278 22.11 -2.19 6.21
C GLY A 278 20.95 -3.15 6.50
N ALA A 279 19.72 -2.64 6.44
CA ALA A 279 18.50 -3.44 6.58
C ALA A 279 17.33 -2.78 5.85
N THR A 280 16.38 -3.62 5.38
CA THR A 280 15.11 -3.16 4.81
C THR A 280 13.94 -3.97 5.37
N SER A 281 12.82 -3.31 5.70
CA SER A 281 11.58 -3.99 6.05
C SER A 281 10.81 -4.35 4.80
N GLN A 282 10.74 -5.66 4.50
CA GLN A 282 10.11 -6.19 3.28
C GLN A 282 8.60 -6.25 3.42
N GLN A 283 7.90 -5.75 2.40
CA GLN A 283 6.45 -5.73 2.26
C GLN A 283 6.00 -6.32 0.91
N TYR A 284 4.68 -6.57 0.73
CA TYR A 284 4.16 -7.44 -0.32
C TYR A 284 3.06 -6.80 -1.17
N PRO A 285 3.39 -5.87 -2.11
CA PRO A 285 2.41 -5.11 -2.91
C PRO A 285 1.53 -5.97 -3.82
N LEU A 286 2.05 -7.05 -4.40
CA LEU A 286 1.26 -7.97 -5.21
C LEU A 286 0.15 -8.62 -4.39
N MET A 287 0.48 -9.05 -3.17
CA MET A 287 -0.49 -9.68 -2.26
C MET A 287 -1.56 -8.69 -1.80
N MET A 288 -1.18 -7.47 -1.40
CA MET A 288 -2.14 -6.42 -1.03
C MET A 288 -3.19 -6.21 -2.13
N ALA A 289 -2.74 -6.05 -3.36
CA ALA A 289 -3.62 -5.80 -4.50
C ALA A 289 -4.45 -7.01 -4.88
N SER A 290 -3.87 -8.22 -4.88
CA SER A 290 -4.59 -9.47 -5.18
C SER A 290 -5.73 -9.70 -4.19
N LEU A 291 -5.46 -9.56 -2.89
CA LEU A 291 -6.47 -9.69 -1.83
C LEU A 291 -7.55 -8.61 -1.95
N GLY A 292 -7.17 -7.39 -2.34
CA GLY A 292 -8.11 -6.31 -2.61
C GLY A 292 -9.08 -6.63 -3.75
N ILE A 293 -8.59 -7.20 -4.85
CA ILE A 293 -9.43 -7.65 -5.98
C ILE A 293 -10.34 -8.81 -5.57
N GLU A 294 -9.86 -9.79 -4.81
CA GLU A 294 -10.69 -10.87 -4.27
C GLU A 294 -11.82 -10.32 -3.37
N ALA A 295 -11.51 -9.33 -2.52
CA ALA A 295 -12.50 -8.70 -1.67
C ALA A 295 -13.57 -7.94 -2.50
N ILE A 296 -13.19 -7.25 -3.57
CA ILE A 296 -14.15 -6.60 -4.49
C ILE A 296 -15.04 -7.66 -5.16
N LYS A 297 -14.48 -8.78 -5.62
CA LYS A 297 -15.27 -9.88 -6.21
C LYS A 297 -16.27 -10.42 -5.22
N LYS A 298 -15.84 -10.73 -4.00
CA LYS A 298 -16.72 -11.23 -2.94
C LYS A 298 -17.82 -10.24 -2.58
N PHE A 299 -17.49 -8.96 -2.48
CA PHE A 299 -18.47 -7.90 -2.24
C PHE A 299 -19.49 -7.79 -3.38
N ALA A 300 -19.05 -7.85 -4.63
CA ALA A 300 -19.95 -7.81 -5.79
C ALA A 300 -20.92 -9.00 -5.83
N ASP A 301 -20.46 -10.19 -5.43
CA ASP A 301 -21.25 -11.42 -5.44
C ASP A 301 -22.22 -11.53 -4.26
N SER A 302 -21.83 -11.06 -3.07
CA SER A 302 -22.55 -11.33 -1.81
C SER A 302 -22.85 -10.11 -0.94
N GLY A 303 -22.27 -8.95 -1.24
CA GLY A 303 -22.33 -7.76 -0.38
C GLY A 303 -21.42 -7.84 0.87
N GLU A 304 -20.64 -8.91 1.02
CA GLU A 304 -19.76 -9.10 2.18
C GLU A 304 -18.51 -8.20 2.08
N LYS A 305 -18.31 -7.38 3.11
CA LYS A 305 -17.10 -6.54 3.25
C LYS A 305 -15.97 -7.33 3.90
N PRO A 306 -14.70 -7.05 3.53
CA PRO A 306 -13.54 -7.67 4.17
C PRO A 306 -13.47 -7.28 5.66
N LYS A 307 -12.89 -8.19 6.46
CA LYS A 307 -12.66 -7.97 7.89
C LYS A 307 -11.19 -7.74 8.15
N PRO A 308 -10.83 -6.90 9.12
CA PRO A 308 -9.44 -6.71 9.52
C PRO A 308 -8.86 -8.00 10.15
N THR A 309 -7.55 -8.06 10.25
CA THR A 309 -6.84 -9.07 11.03
C THR A 309 -7.21 -8.94 12.51
N GLU A 310 -7.37 -10.07 13.20
CA GLU A 310 -7.74 -10.08 14.62
C GLU A 310 -6.77 -9.22 15.45
N GLY A 311 -7.33 -8.30 16.25
CA GLY A 311 -6.56 -7.36 17.06
C GLY A 311 -5.99 -6.14 16.34
N LYS A 312 -6.31 -5.96 15.03
CA LYS A 312 -5.92 -4.79 14.23
C LYS A 312 -7.16 -4.13 13.62
N ASP A 313 -7.01 -2.91 13.18
CA ASP A 313 -8.04 -2.15 12.42
C ASP A 313 -7.84 -2.24 10.90
N PHE A 314 -6.84 -3.02 10.45
CA PHE A 314 -6.53 -3.27 9.05
C PHE A 314 -6.24 -4.77 8.80
N PHE A 315 -6.27 -5.19 7.53
CA PHE A 315 -5.80 -6.51 7.10
C PHE A 315 -4.28 -6.45 6.93
N ASP A 316 -3.57 -7.13 7.83
CA ASP A 316 -2.12 -7.17 7.85
C ASP A 316 -1.58 -8.17 6.81
N THR A 317 -0.82 -7.66 5.86
CA THR A 317 -0.16 -8.46 4.83
C THR A 317 1.24 -8.94 5.23
N GLY A 318 1.65 -8.62 6.45
CA GLY A 318 2.93 -9.01 7.02
C GLY A 318 4.08 -8.08 6.70
N VAL A 319 5.16 -8.25 7.46
CA VAL A 319 6.45 -7.58 7.30
C VAL A 319 7.58 -8.53 7.71
N SER A 320 8.74 -8.43 7.06
CA SER A 320 9.95 -9.14 7.47
C SER A 320 11.15 -8.20 7.38
N LEU A 321 11.95 -8.11 8.43
CA LEU A 321 13.22 -7.41 8.37
C LEU A 321 14.23 -8.25 7.59
N VAL A 322 14.83 -7.69 6.55
CA VAL A 322 15.87 -8.34 5.74
C VAL A 322 17.22 -7.71 6.06
N THR A 323 18.18 -8.53 6.51
CA THR A 323 19.57 -8.14 6.75
C THR A 323 20.47 -9.38 6.80
N ASP A 324 21.71 -9.28 6.39
CA ASP A 324 22.73 -10.33 6.60
C ASP A 324 23.53 -10.13 7.92
N GLU A 325 23.20 -9.07 8.65
CA GLU A 325 23.80 -8.76 9.96
C GLU A 325 22.72 -8.83 11.06
N PRO A 326 22.26 -10.04 11.47
CA PRO A 326 21.24 -10.19 12.49
C PRO A 326 21.75 -9.67 13.84
N VAL A 327 20.86 -9.06 14.63
CA VAL A 327 21.15 -8.58 15.98
C VAL A 327 20.26 -9.25 16.99
N ASP A 328 20.74 -9.40 18.24
CA ASP A 328 19.99 -10.04 19.29
C ASP A 328 18.69 -9.27 19.60
N GLY A 329 17.60 -10.03 19.75
CA GLY A 329 16.29 -9.49 20.13
C GLY A 329 15.49 -8.83 18.99
N VAL A 330 16.00 -8.83 17.75
CA VAL A 330 15.27 -8.36 16.56
C VAL A 330 15.14 -9.51 15.57
N GLU A 331 13.89 -9.94 15.33
CA GLU A 331 13.63 -10.99 14.35
C GLU A 331 13.93 -10.49 12.94
N SER A 332 14.71 -11.26 12.17
CA SER A 332 15.09 -10.93 10.81
C SER A 332 15.23 -12.19 9.95
N ILE A 333 15.20 -12.01 8.64
CA ILE A 333 15.54 -13.03 7.66
C ILE A 333 16.79 -12.60 6.89
N ASP A 334 17.58 -13.57 6.42
CA ASP A 334 18.76 -13.30 5.61
C ASP A 334 18.37 -12.81 4.19
N VAL A 335 19.33 -12.23 3.50
CA VAL A 335 19.17 -11.74 2.11
C VAL A 335 18.68 -12.85 1.18
N LYS A 336 19.20 -14.07 1.31
CA LYS A 336 18.76 -15.19 0.48
C LYS A 336 17.26 -15.46 0.61
N THR A 337 16.76 -15.52 1.85
CA THR A 337 15.31 -15.67 2.12
C THR A 337 14.52 -14.45 1.65
N GLY A 338 15.08 -13.25 1.79
CA GLY A 338 14.51 -12.02 1.27
C GLY A 338 14.38 -12.02 -0.26
N LEU A 339 15.40 -12.53 -0.99
CA LEU A 339 15.37 -12.66 -2.44
C LEU A 339 14.33 -13.67 -2.94
N ASP A 340 14.06 -14.73 -2.17
CA ASP A 340 13.02 -15.71 -2.51
C ASP A 340 11.59 -15.12 -2.42
N LYS A 341 11.42 -14.03 -1.68
CA LYS A 341 10.13 -13.36 -1.40
C LYS A 341 10.01 -11.99 -2.06
N CYS A 342 11.10 -11.43 -2.57
CA CYS A 342 11.13 -10.10 -3.13
C CYS A 342 10.31 -9.98 -4.42
N TRP A 343 10.05 -8.76 -4.79
CA TRP A 343 9.32 -8.37 -5.99
C TRP A 343 10.11 -7.30 -6.77
N GLY A 344 9.96 -7.25 -8.09
CA GLY A 344 10.66 -6.26 -8.91
C GLY A 344 11.61 -6.82 -9.91
#